data_50dcbb87ea2bb1f9928dc840522d4143
#
_entry.id   50dcbb87ea2bb1f9928dc840522d4143
#
_cell.length_a   1.000
_cell.length_b   1.000
_cell.length_c   1.000
_cell.angle_alpha   90.00
_cell.angle_beta   90.00
_cell.angle_gamma   90.00
#
_symmetry.space_group_name_H-M   'P 1'
#
loop_
_entity.id
_entity.type
_entity.pdbx_description
1 polymer ?
#
loop_
_entity_poly.entity_id
_entity_poly.type
_entity_poly.pdbx_seq_one_letter_code
_entity_poly.pdbx_strand_id
1 'polypeptide(L)'
;FCPEGALAEMASHYGRARATPRWIKWPGWPFVAFACTTIYGQMVSVYQYPKPVVIVLGGSTVAAIAIGLMYGRDKRVWCRFLCPVNGVFRLLSKLAPLRYRTDRAAWSAWNPQTGKHGEMVNCAALVPIKIMEGASTCHMCGRCAGYKEAVTLELRSPNQEIVQAW
;
A
#
# COMPACT_ATOMS: atom_id res chain seq x y z
N PHE A 1 -0.41 -4.51 11.08
CA PHE A 1 -1.70 -3.84 10.83
C PHE A 1 -1.59 -2.38 11.25
N CYS A 2 -1.77 -1.44 10.29
CA CYS A 2 -1.78 0.01 10.57
C CYS A 2 -3.23 0.44 10.78
N PRO A 3 -3.59 1.07 11.93
CA PRO A 3 -4.96 1.50 12.20
C PRO A 3 -5.45 2.55 11.19
N GLU A 4 -4.60 3.48 10.77
CA GLU A 4 -4.95 4.47 9.74
C GLU A 4 -5.29 3.81 8.40
N GLY A 5 -4.54 2.77 8.02
CA GLY A 5 -4.80 2.01 6.79
C GLY A 5 -6.12 1.25 6.83
N ALA A 6 -6.48 0.70 8.00
CA ALA A 6 -7.76 0.01 8.19
C ALA A 6 -8.93 1.01 8.15
N LEU A 7 -8.80 2.15 8.83
CA LEU A 7 -9.82 3.21 8.83
C LEU A 7 -10.01 3.82 7.43
N ALA A 8 -8.91 4.08 6.70
CA ALA A 8 -8.98 4.58 5.33
C ALA A 8 -9.66 3.58 4.38
N GLU A 9 -9.40 2.27 4.53
CA GLU A 9 -10.06 1.23 3.74
C GLU A 9 -11.54 1.13 4.08
N MET A 10 -11.89 1.11 5.37
CA MET A 10 -13.29 1.10 5.82
C MET A 10 -14.04 2.34 5.32
N ALA A 11 -13.45 3.52 5.42
CA ALA A 11 -14.02 4.75 4.89
C ALA A 11 -14.20 4.70 3.37
N SER A 12 -13.25 4.11 2.63
CA SER A 12 -13.32 3.99 1.18
C SER A 12 -14.44 3.04 0.70
N HIS A 13 -14.88 2.13 1.55
CA HIS A 13 -16.02 1.25 1.27
C HIS A 13 -17.33 2.04 1.11
N TYR A 14 -17.51 3.07 1.95
CA TYR A 14 -18.67 3.98 1.93
C TYR A 14 -18.43 5.20 1.04
N GLY A 15 -17.25 5.34 0.45
CA GLY A 15 -16.82 6.52 -0.28
C GLY A 15 -17.39 6.66 -1.69
N ARG A 16 -17.13 7.84 -2.30
CA ARG A 16 -17.63 8.22 -3.63
C ARG A 16 -16.91 7.55 -4.80
N ALA A 17 -15.94 6.68 -4.58
CA ALA A 17 -15.19 5.92 -5.59
C ALA A 17 -14.57 6.76 -6.72
N ARG A 18 -14.26 8.04 -6.48
CA ARG A 18 -13.64 8.90 -7.48
C ARG A 18 -12.27 8.38 -7.91
N ALA A 19 -11.94 8.57 -9.17
CA ALA A 19 -10.60 8.26 -9.67
C ALA A 19 -9.55 9.12 -8.98
N THR A 20 -8.44 8.52 -8.57
CA THR A 20 -7.32 9.24 -7.96
C THR A 20 -6.68 10.20 -8.97
N PRO A 21 -6.63 11.51 -8.70
CA PRO A 21 -6.02 12.49 -9.59
C PRO A 21 -4.51 12.27 -9.72
N ARG A 22 -3.93 12.76 -10.82
CA ARG A 22 -2.51 12.56 -11.13
C ARG A 22 -1.58 13.14 -10.09
N TRP A 23 -1.93 14.27 -9.48
CA TRP A 23 -1.11 14.93 -8.46
C TRP A 23 -0.94 14.08 -7.19
N ILE A 24 -1.96 13.32 -6.76
CA ILE A 24 -1.85 12.39 -5.62
C ILE A 24 -0.89 11.22 -5.95
N LYS A 25 -0.81 10.81 -7.22
CA LYS A 25 0.04 9.69 -7.66
C LYS A 25 1.52 10.05 -7.76
N TRP A 26 1.89 11.30 -7.51
CA TRP A 26 3.28 11.72 -7.54
C TRP A 26 4.11 10.97 -6.48
N PRO A 27 5.22 10.31 -6.87
CA PRO A 27 5.98 9.44 -5.97
C PRO A 27 6.73 10.17 -4.85
N GLY A 28 6.86 11.50 -4.94
CA GLY A 28 7.53 12.34 -3.95
C GLY A 28 6.70 12.65 -2.71
N TRP A 29 5.37 12.43 -2.72
CA TRP A 29 4.51 12.77 -1.59
C TRP A 29 4.91 12.13 -0.25
N PRO A 30 5.24 10.82 -0.18
CA PRO A 30 5.66 10.23 1.10
C PRO A 30 6.92 10.88 1.67
N PHE A 31 7.86 11.28 0.81
CA PHE A 31 9.06 11.98 1.23
C PHE A 31 8.75 13.39 1.76
N VAL A 32 7.95 14.17 1.02
CA VAL A 32 7.54 15.53 1.45
C VAL A 32 6.77 15.45 2.77
N ALA A 33 5.80 14.54 2.89
CA ALA A 33 5.05 14.34 4.11
C ALA A 33 5.96 13.94 5.29
N PHE A 34 6.91 13.04 5.05
CA PHE A 34 7.90 12.63 6.05
C PHE A 34 8.78 13.81 6.49
N ALA A 35 9.32 14.59 5.55
CA ALA A 35 10.13 15.76 5.86
C ALA A 35 9.34 16.81 6.66
N CYS A 36 8.11 17.12 6.23
CA CYS A 36 7.25 18.08 6.92
C CYS A 36 6.91 17.60 8.35
N THR A 37 6.53 16.34 8.54
CA THR A 37 6.22 15.80 9.88
C THR A 37 7.45 15.76 10.77
N THR A 38 8.63 15.46 10.22
CA THR A 38 9.89 15.44 10.98
C THR A 38 10.30 16.84 11.40
N ILE A 39 10.28 17.83 10.49
CA ILE A 39 10.62 19.22 10.78
C ILE A 39 9.64 19.78 11.83
N TYR A 40 8.33 19.59 11.64
CA TYR A 40 7.33 20.02 12.61
C TYR A 40 7.55 19.35 13.96
N GLY A 41 7.80 18.06 13.98
CA GLY A 41 8.06 17.29 15.20
C GLY A 41 9.27 17.80 15.98
N GLN A 42 10.34 18.20 15.29
CA GLN A 42 11.52 18.78 15.92
C GLN A 42 11.25 20.20 16.44
N MET A 43 10.57 21.05 15.67
CA MET A 43 10.29 22.43 16.05
C MET A 43 9.37 22.53 17.29
N VAL A 44 8.40 21.63 17.40
CA VAL A 44 7.37 21.70 18.47
C VAL A 44 7.65 20.72 19.61
N SER A 45 8.78 20.00 19.58
CA SER A 45 9.13 19.00 20.58
C SER A 45 7.98 18.02 20.85
N VAL A 46 7.44 17.42 19.78
CA VAL A 46 6.26 16.52 19.80
C VAL A 46 6.38 15.44 20.89
N TYR A 47 7.60 14.97 21.15
CA TYR A 47 7.85 13.92 22.15
C TYR A 47 7.63 14.37 23.61
N GLN A 48 7.59 15.68 23.86
CA GLN A 48 7.48 16.22 25.23
C GLN A 48 6.05 16.70 25.56
N TYR A 49 5.27 17.03 24.53
CA TYR A 49 3.95 17.60 24.73
C TYR A 49 2.85 16.76 24.09
N PRO A 50 1.75 16.43 24.80
CA PRO A 50 0.67 15.60 24.26
C PRO A 50 -0.15 16.29 23.16
N LYS A 51 -0.30 17.61 23.22
CA LYS A 51 -1.09 18.37 22.23
C LYS A 51 -0.55 18.24 20.79
N PRO A 52 0.75 18.47 20.52
CA PRO A 52 1.31 18.27 19.19
C PRO A 52 1.21 16.82 18.68
N VAL A 53 1.33 15.82 19.57
CA VAL A 53 1.14 14.41 19.21
C VAL A 53 -0.28 14.17 18.69
N VAL A 54 -1.28 14.66 19.40
CA VAL A 54 -2.70 14.53 19.00
C VAL A 54 -2.96 15.23 17.67
N ILE A 55 -2.35 16.39 17.41
CA ILE A 55 -2.49 17.11 16.15
C ILE A 55 -1.89 16.31 14.99
N VAL A 56 -0.69 15.75 15.14
CA VAL A 56 -0.03 14.99 14.08
C VAL A 56 -0.76 13.68 13.80
N LEU A 57 -1.01 12.87 14.83
CA LEU A 57 -1.66 11.56 14.69
C LEU A 57 -3.15 11.69 14.35
N GLY A 58 -3.86 12.59 15.04
CA GLY A 58 -5.27 12.84 14.74
C GLY A 58 -5.47 13.48 13.37
N GLY A 59 -4.62 14.42 13.00
CA GLY A 59 -4.64 15.06 11.69
C GLY A 59 -4.38 14.07 10.55
N SER A 60 -3.38 13.18 10.69
CA SER A 60 -3.10 12.13 9.70
C SER A 60 -4.26 11.14 9.59
N THR A 61 -4.88 10.75 10.71
CA THR A 61 -6.04 9.85 10.71
C THR A 61 -7.25 10.48 10.02
N VAL A 62 -7.56 11.76 10.34
CA VAL A 62 -8.66 12.48 9.67
C VAL A 62 -8.40 12.61 8.16
N ALA A 63 -7.18 12.96 7.77
CA ALA A 63 -6.78 13.04 6.36
C ALA A 63 -6.90 11.68 5.65
N ALA A 64 -6.50 10.59 6.31
CA ALA A 64 -6.62 9.23 5.78
C ALA A 64 -8.08 8.84 5.53
N ILE A 65 -8.98 9.16 6.47
CA ILE A 65 -10.43 8.93 6.34
C ILE A 65 -11.00 9.78 5.21
N ALA A 66 -10.69 11.08 5.15
CA ALA A 66 -11.17 11.99 4.11
C ALA A 66 -10.75 11.55 2.71
N ILE A 67 -9.48 11.17 2.53
CA ILE A 67 -8.97 10.63 1.27
C ILE A 67 -9.64 9.30 0.92
N GLY A 68 -9.86 8.42 1.90
CA GLY A 68 -10.59 7.16 1.71
C GLY A 68 -12.03 7.40 1.23
N LEU A 69 -12.75 8.34 1.84
CA LEU A 69 -14.12 8.70 1.43
C LEU A 69 -14.21 9.32 0.02
N MET A 70 -13.17 10.04 -0.40
CA MET A 70 -13.18 10.74 -1.69
C MET A 70 -12.70 9.87 -2.85
N TYR A 71 -11.67 9.05 -2.65
CA TYR A 71 -10.93 8.39 -3.72
C TYR A 71 -10.83 6.89 -3.55
N GLY A 72 -11.19 6.16 -4.61
CA GLY A 72 -11.03 4.73 -4.72
C GLY A 72 -11.97 3.93 -3.82
N ARG A 73 -12.67 2.96 -4.38
CA ARG A 73 -13.50 2.03 -3.61
C ARG A 73 -12.66 0.84 -3.18
N ASP A 74 -12.69 0.50 -1.89
CA ASP A 74 -11.89 -0.59 -1.29
C ASP A 74 -10.38 -0.46 -1.54
N LYS A 75 -9.88 0.79 -1.62
CA LYS A 75 -8.48 1.11 -1.89
C LYS A 75 -7.82 1.85 -0.72
N ARG A 76 -6.57 1.54 -0.47
CA ARG A 76 -5.74 2.22 0.52
C ARG A 76 -4.93 3.33 -0.15
N VAL A 77 -5.63 4.33 -0.73
CA VAL A 77 -4.99 5.44 -1.47
C VAL A 77 -4.05 6.23 -0.57
N TRP A 78 -4.47 6.54 0.67
CA TRP A 78 -3.63 7.19 1.67
C TRP A 78 -2.31 6.46 1.89
N CYS A 79 -2.37 5.17 2.25
CA CYS A 79 -1.19 4.37 2.54
C CYS A 79 -0.27 4.23 1.32
N ARG A 80 -0.83 4.25 0.11
CA ARG A 80 -0.06 4.06 -1.13
C ARG A 80 0.72 5.31 -1.53
N PHE A 81 0.11 6.49 -1.40
CA PHE A 81 0.63 7.71 -2.03
C PHE A 81 1.01 8.82 -1.05
N LEU A 82 0.36 8.93 0.10
CA LEU A 82 0.44 10.09 0.97
C LEU A 82 1.07 9.81 2.34
N CYS A 83 0.99 8.56 2.82
CA CYS A 83 1.49 8.22 4.16
C CYS A 83 3.00 8.47 4.27
N PRO A 84 3.45 9.29 5.25
CA PRO A 84 4.86 9.62 5.43
C PRO A 84 5.73 8.40 5.74
N VAL A 85 5.18 7.41 6.43
CA VAL A 85 5.91 6.21 6.85
C VAL A 85 5.99 5.15 5.76
N ASN A 86 5.22 5.30 4.68
CA ASN A 86 5.18 4.33 3.58
C ASN A 86 6.55 4.09 2.93
N GLY A 87 7.38 5.12 2.81
CA GLY A 87 8.74 5.01 2.26
C GLY A 87 9.60 4.04 3.06
N VAL A 88 9.58 4.17 4.39
CA VAL A 88 10.32 3.30 5.31
C VAL A 88 9.81 1.86 5.24
N PHE A 89 8.49 1.67 5.30
CA PHE A 89 7.91 0.32 5.19
C PHE A 89 8.20 -0.36 3.84
N ARG A 90 8.27 0.40 2.75
CA ARG A 90 8.65 -0.14 1.43
C ARG A 90 10.11 -0.59 1.39
N LEU A 91 11.00 0.11 2.07
CA LEU A 91 12.40 -0.32 2.21
C LEU A 91 12.51 -1.59 3.07
N LEU A 92 11.86 -1.59 4.23
CA LEU A 92 11.87 -2.75 5.14
C LEU A 92 11.23 -3.99 4.49
N SER A 93 10.19 -3.82 3.68
CA SER A 93 9.54 -4.94 3.00
C SER A 93 10.42 -5.63 1.95
N LYS A 94 11.49 -4.96 1.47
CA LYS A 94 12.50 -5.61 0.63
C LYS A 94 13.30 -6.69 1.36
N LEU A 95 13.38 -6.60 2.68
CA LEU A 95 14.03 -7.58 3.53
C LEU A 95 13.09 -8.73 3.95
N ALA A 96 11.81 -8.66 3.61
CA ALA A 96 10.84 -9.68 3.98
C ALA A 96 11.16 -11.03 3.30
N PRO A 97 11.20 -12.14 4.06
CA PRO A 97 11.50 -13.46 3.52
C PRO A 97 10.33 -14.04 2.73
N LEU A 98 9.11 -13.52 2.90
CA LEU A 98 7.90 -13.95 2.21
C LEU A 98 7.47 -12.89 1.20
N ARG A 99 7.08 -13.36 0.00
CA ARG A 99 6.49 -12.49 -1.04
C ARG A 99 5.40 -13.23 -1.81
N TYR A 100 4.45 -12.48 -2.34
CA TYR A 100 3.61 -12.96 -3.43
C TYR A 100 4.32 -12.73 -4.76
N ARG A 101 4.38 -13.77 -5.58
CA ARG A 101 4.91 -13.72 -6.94
C ARG A 101 3.82 -14.11 -7.92
N THR A 102 3.79 -13.44 -9.05
CA THR A 102 2.90 -13.78 -10.16
C THR A 102 3.69 -14.48 -11.26
N ASP A 103 3.29 -15.69 -11.60
CA ASP A 103 3.78 -16.38 -12.79
C ASP A 103 3.09 -15.82 -14.02
N ARG A 104 3.86 -15.16 -14.88
CA ARG A 104 3.36 -14.54 -16.12
C ARG A 104 2.87 -15.56 -17.13
N ALA A 105 3.49 -16.75 -17.18
CA ALA A 105 3.11 -17.82 -18.09
C ALA A 105 1.74 -18.39 -17.69
N ALA A 106 1.57 -18.76 -16.41
CA ALA A 106 0.30 -19.22 -15.88
C ALA A 106 -0.80 -18.14 -16.00
N TRP A 107 -0.46 -16.87 -15.77
CA TRP A 107 -1.40 -15.75 -15.95
C TRP A 107 -1.93 -15.63 -17.36
N SER A 108 -1.08 -15.81 -18.37
CA SER A 108 -1.45 -15.71 -19.79
C SER A 108 -2.16 -16.95 -20.32
N ALA A 109 -1.84 -18.13 -19.77
CA ALA A 109 -2.46 -19.40 -20.12
C ALA A 109 -3.85 -19.61 -19.47
N TRP A 110 -4.19 -18.80 -18.46
CA TRP A 110 -5.45 -18.94 -17.73
C TRP A 110 -6.67 -18.68 -18.64
N ASN A 111 -7.59 -19.65 -18.66
CA ASN A 111 -8.84 -19.56 -19.42
C ASN A 111 -10.02 -19.19 -18.49
N PRO A 112 -10.79 -18.12 -18.77
CA PRO A 112 -11.95 -17.73 -17.97
C PRO A 112 -13.04 -18.82 -17.89
N GLN A 113 -13.11 -19.72 -18.85
CA GLN A 113 -14.14 -20.76 -18.91
C GLN A 113 -13.84 -21.96 -17.99
N THR A 114 -12.58 -22.21 -17.71
CA THR A 114 -12.13 -23.35 -16.89
C THR A 114 -11.62 -22.95 -15.50
N GLY A 115 -11.23 -21.69 -15.34
CA GLY A 115 -10.65 -21.19 -14.09
C GLY A 115 -11.70 -20.83 -13.03
N LYS A 116 -11.42 -21.21 -11.78
CA LYS A 116 -12.33 -20.98 -10.61
C LYS A 116 -12.51 -19.51 -10.22
N HIS A 117 -11.69 -18.60 -10.70
CA HIS A 117 -11.67 -17.19 -10.33
C HIS A 117 -11.95 -16.26 -11.51
N GLY A 118 -13.23 -16.15 -11.90
CA GLY A 118 -13.67 -15.21 -12.96
C GLY A 118 -13.73 -13.75 -12.51
N GLU A 119 -13.73 -13.48 -11.19
CA GLU A 119 -13.91 -12.15 -10.64
C GLU A 119 -12.58 -11.39 -10.54
N MET A 120 -12.57 -10.11 -10.96
CA MET A 120 -11.37 -9.28 -10.87
C MET A 120 -11.00 -9.00 -9.42
N VAL A 121 -9.80 -9.39 -9.00
CA VAL A 121 -9.31 -9.09 -7.67
C VAL A 121 -9.08 -7.60 -7.48
N ASN A 122 -9.76 -7.03 -6.50
CA ASN A 122 -9.58 -5.65 -6.10
C ASN A 122 -8.38 -5.52 -5.13
N CYS A 123 -7.19 -5.20 -5.67
CA CYS A 123 -6.01 -4.98 -4.84
C CYS A 123 -6.12 -3.67 -4.06
N ALA A 124 -6.23 -3.74 -2.72
CA ALA A 124 -6.32 -2.57 -1.85
C ALA A 124 -5.07 -1.67 -1.94
N ALA A 125 -3.89 -2.26 -2.15
CA ALA A 125 -2.62 -1.55 -2.27
C ALA A 125 -2.37 -0.95 -3.67
N LEU A 126 -3.30 -1.08 -4.62
CA LEU A 126 -3.17 -0.58 -5.99
C LEU A 126 -1.93 -1.12 -6.73
N VAL A 127 -1.53 -2.36 -6.43
CA VAL A 127 -0.43 -3.04 -7.12
C VAL A 127 -0.96 -3.72 -8.37
N PRO A 128 -0.34 -3.55 -9.54
CA PRO A 128 -0.70 -4.31 -10.73
C PRO A 128 -0.26 -5.78 -10.55
N ILE A 129 -1.21 -6.65 -10.25
CA ILE A 129 -0.96 -8.07 -9.88
C ILE A 129 -0.19 -8.81 -10.97
N LYS A 130 -0.49 -8.54 -12.25
CA LYS A 130 0.16 -9.19 -13.41
C LYS A 130 1.69 -9.08 -13.41
N ILE A 131 2.23 -7.96 -12.89
CA ILE A 131 3.67 -7.67 -12.90
C ILE A 131 4.27 -7.66 -11.50
N MET A 132 3.62 -8.31 -10.54
CA MET A 132 4.08 -8.33 -9.16
C MET A 132 5.25 -9.30 -9.01
N GLU A 133 6.44 -8.76 -8.83
CA GLU A 133 7.68 -9.52 -8.66
C GLU A 133 8.33 -9.32 -7.29
N GLY A 134 7.97 -8.24 -6.60
CA GLY A 134 8.60 -7.85 -5.33
C GLY A 134 7.60 -7.58 -4.21
N ALA A 135 8.10 -7.60 -2.97
CA ALA A 135 7.30 -7.35 -1.77
C ALA A 135 7.11 -5.85 -1.46
N SER A 136 7.93 -4.97 -2.05
CA SER A 136 8.07 -3.57 -1.62
C SER A 136 6.79 -2.72 -1.70
N THR A 137 5.79 -3.14 -2.45
CA THR A 137 4.52 -2.42 -2.61
C THR A 137 3.31 -3.24 -2.18
N CYS A 138 3.50 -4.51 -1.86
CA CYS A 138 2.45 -5.42 -1.44
C CYS A 138 2.18 -5.28 0.06
N HIS A 139 0.91 -5.24 0.47
CA HIS A 139 0.50 -5.23 1.89
C HIS A 139 0.23 -6.63 2.45
N MET A 140 0.57 -7.69 1.73
CA MET A 140 0.42 -9.09 2.15
C MET A 140 -0.98 -9.44 2.67
N CYS A 141 -2.04 -8.83 2.11
CA CYS A 141 -3.42 -9.00 2.57
C CYS A 141 -4.07 -10.32 2.13
N GLY A 142 -3.44 -11.08 1.25
CA GLY A 142 -3.92 -12.39 0.80
C GLY A 142 -5.05 -12.39 -0.23
N ARG A 143 -5.65 -11.26 -0.58
CA ARG A 143 -6.80 -11.19 -1.50
C ARG A 143 -6.53 -11.77 -2.89
N CYS A 144 -5.28 -11.74 -3.34
CA CYS A 144 -4.87 -12.26 -4.65
C CYS A 144 -4.27 -13.66 -4.60
N ALA A 145 -4.20 -14.29 -3.42
CA ALA A 145 -3.63 -15.64 -3.29
C ALA A 145 -4.40 -16.63 -4.16
N GLY A 146 -3.69 -17.39 -4.97
CA GLY A 146 -4.27 -18.37 -5.90
C GLY A 146 -5.03 -17.76 -7.09
N TYR A 147 -5.07 -16.43 -7.25
CA TYR A 147 -5.79 -15.81 -8.35
C TYR A 147 -5.19 -16.23 -9.70
N LYS A 148 -6.06 -16.69 -10.61
CA LYS A 148 -5.70 -17.27 -11.92
C LYS A 148 -4.69 -18.42 -11.81
N GLU A 149 -4.59 -19.08 -10.67
CA GLU A 149 -3.57 -20.09 -10.38
C GLU A 149 -2.12 -19.62 -10.61
N ALA A 150 -1.97 -18.31 -10.81
CA ALA A 150 -0.71 -17.66 -11.16
C ALA A 150 -0.06 -16.93 -9.97
N VAL A 151 -0.82 -16.67 -8.88
CA VAL A 151 -0.31 -15.93 -7.72
C VAL A 151 -0.02 -16.89 -6.58
N THR A 152 1.26 -17.07 -6.29
CA THR A 152 1.75 -17.97 -5.23
C THR A 152 2.51 -17.23 -4.16
N LEU A 153 2.49 -17.76 -2.93
CA LEU A 153 3.34 -17.30 -1.84
C LEU A 153 4.68 -18.02 -1.94
N GLU A 154 5.76 -17.27 -2.02
CA GLU A 154 7.13 -17.78 -2.18
C GLU A 154 8.03 -17.31 -1.05
N LEU A 155 8.91 -18.21 -0.59
CA LEU A 155 10.04 -17.89 0.28
C LEU A 155 11.20 -17.38 -0.57
N ARG A 156 11.86 -16.33 -0.12
CA ARG A 156 13.06 -15.78 -0.79
C ARG A 156 14.16 -15.44 0.20
N SER A 157 15.38 -15.35 -0.30
CA SER A 157 16.47 -14.75 0.46
C SER A 157 16.23 -13.24 0.64
N PRO A 158 16.40 -12.69 1.86
CA PRO A 158 16.15 -11.26 2.15
C PRO A 158 16.91 -10.29 1.26
N ASN A 159 18.11 -10.66 0.82
CA ASN A 159 19.01 -9.83 0.00
C ASN A 159 18.72 -9.93 -1.50
N GLN A 160 17.85 -10.82 -1.95
CA GLN A 160 17.66 -11.07 -3.38
C GLN A 160 17.22 -9.82 -4.15
N GLU A 161 16.32 -9.01 -3.60
CA GLU A 161 15.92 -7.75 -4.25
C GLU A 161 17.01 -6.68 -4.21
N ILE A 162 17.90 -6.72 -3.21
CA ILE A 162 19.00 -5.78 -3.10
C ILE A 162 20.07 -6.12 -4.14
N VAL A 163 20.42 -7.40 -4.27
CA VAL A 163 21.42 -7.87 -5.25
C VAL A 163 20.93 -7.67 -6.69
N GLN A 164 19.64 -7.83 -6.96
CA GLN A 164 19.07 -7.61 -8.29
C GLN A 164 18.93 -6.14 -8.67
N ALA A 165 19.00 -5.22 -7.69
CA ALA A 165 18.89 -3.78 -7.93
C ALA A 165 20.24 -3.12 -8.22
N TRP A 166 21.33 -3.85 -8.07
CA TRP A 166 22.74 -3.46 -8.36
C TRP A 166 23.26 -4.20 -9.58
#